data_cb0ee02e2342db91707e273875543d94
#
_entry.id   cb0ee02e2342db91707e273875543d94
#
_cell.length_a   1.000
_cell.length_b   1.000
_cell.length_c   1.000
_cell.angle_alpha   90.00
_cell.angle_beta   90.00
_cell.angle_gamma   90.00
#
_symmetry.space_group_name_H-M   'P 1'
#
loop_
_entity.id
_entity.type
_entity.pdbx_description
1 polymer ?
#
loop_
_entity_poly.entity_id
_entity_poly.type
_entity_poly.pdbx_seq_one_letter_code
_entity_poly.pdbx_strand_id
1 'polypeptide(L)'
;MNDNIIKIKRALISVFDKTDIVKLAKSLAEHGIEIVSTGGTARLLVDNNIEVTQIDEITKFPEVLGGRVKTLHPNIYAGLLSRLNNSDDKETIKEFNIEEFDLVVVNLYPFQKIVETTEDVAET
;
A
#
# COMPACT_ATOMS: atom_id res chain seq x y z
N MET A 1 1.32 -5.01 -31.65
CA MET A 1 0.67 -5.21 -30.37
C MET A 1 1.69 -5.23 -29.23
N ASN A 2 1.36 -4.63 -28.17
CA ASN A 2 2.33 -4.39 -27.11
C ASN A 2 2.10 -5.37 -25.96
N ASP A 3 2.89 -6.43 -25.92
CA ASP A 3 2.78 -7.48 -24.89
C ASP A 3 3.27 -7.01 -23.52
N ASN A 4 3.85 -5.80 -23.45
CA ASN A 4 4.38 -5.24 -22.22
C ASN A 4 3.39 -4.35 -21.46
N ILE A 5 2.16 -4.24 -21.97
CA ILE A 5 1.13 -3.45 -21.29
C ILE A 5 0.60 -4.25 -20.11
N ILE A 6 0.74 -3.67 -18.93
CA ILE A 6 0.21 -4.25 -17.68
C ILE A 6 -1.04 -3.47 -17.32
N LYS A 7 -2.14 -4.19 -17.16
CA LYS A 7 -3.38 -3.58 -16.72
C LYS A 7 -3.35 -3.47 -15.20
N ILE A 8 -3.45 -2.25 -14.69
CA ILE A 8 -3.44 -2.01 -13.25
C ILE A 8 -4.83 -2.30 -12.70
N LYS A 9 -4.92 -3.23 -11.76
CA LYS A 9 -6.17 -3.63 -11.13
C LYS A 9 -6.21 -3.28 -9.65
N ARG A 10 -5.05 -3.22 -9.01
CA ARG A 10 -4.96 -3.07 -7.57
C ARG A 10 -3.75 -2.24 -7.19
N ALA A 11 -3.98 -1.22 -6.39
CA ALA A 11 -2.94 -0.29 -5.95
C ALA A 11 -2.83 -0.27 -4.44
N LEU A 12 -1.60 -0.29 -3.92
CA LEU A 12 -1.34 -0.05 -2.51
C LEU A 12 -0.86 1.38 -2.34
N ILE A 13 -1.57 2.15 -1.52
CA ILE A 13 -1.24 3.55 -1.28
C ILE A 13 -0.98 3.75 0.21
N SER A 14 0.23 4.16 0.54
CA SER A 14 0.61 4.47 1.91
C SER A 14 1.64 5.60 1.87
N VAL A 15 1.21 6.81 2.18
CA VAL A 15 2.06 7.99 2.03
C VAL A 15 2.13 8.77 3.33
N PHE A 16 3.32 9.29 3.63
CA PHE A 16 3.53 10.22 4.73
C PHE A 16 3.06 11.62 4.33
N ASP A 17 3.56 12.14 3.22
CA ASP A 17 3.11 13.40 2.65
C ASP A 17 1.91 13.12 1.77
N LYS A 18 0.75 13.66 2.18
CA LYS A 18 -0.52 13.38 1.52
C LYS A 18 -0.91 14.41 0.47
N THR A 19 0.04 15.26 0.06
CA THR A 19 -0.19 16.26 -0.98
C THR A 19 -0.61 15.56 -2.27
N ASP A 20 -1.72 16.00 -2.85
CA ASP A 20 -2.27 15.50 -4.11
C ASP A 20 -2.68 14.02 -4.12
N ILE A 21 -2.65 13.34 -2.98
CA ILE A 21 -3.00 11.91 -2.94
C ILE A 21 -4.47 11.68 -3.24
N VAL A 22 -5.35 12.59 -2.81
CA VAL A 22 -6.78 12.48 -3.08
C VAL A 22 -7.05 12.54 -4.58
N LYS A 23 -6.38 13.45 -5.27
CA LYS A 23 -6.52 13.62 -6.71
C LYS A 23 -6.07 12.37 -7.46
N LEU A 24 -4.93 11.81 -7.07
CA LEU A 24 -4.41 10.58 -7.67
C LEU A 24 -5.37 9.41 -7.41
N ALA A 25 -5.83 9.25 -6.16
CA ALA A 25 -6.71 8.16 -5.79
C ALA A 25 -8.05 8.25 -6.52
N LYS A 26 -8.60 9.44 -6.68
CA LYS A 26 -9.82 9.62 -7.46
C LYS A 26 -9.64 9.15 -8.91
N SER A 27 -8.52 9.50 -9.51
CA SER A 27 -8.22 9.07 -10.88
C SER A 27 -8.13 7.55 -10.97
N LEU A 28 -7.45 6.92 -10.01
CA LEU A 28 -7.33 5.46 -9.98
C LEU A 28 -8.70 4.81 -9.81
N ALA A 29 -9.52 5.32 -8.92
CA ALA A 29 -10.86 4.79 -8.68
C ALA A 29 -11.75 4.92 -9.91
N GLU A 30 -11.65 6.02 -10.64
CA GLU A 30 -12.40 6.23 -11.88
C GLU A 30 -12.04 5.21 -12.96
N HIS A 31 -10.83 4.67 -12.90
CA HIS A 31 -10.38 3.63 -13.82
C HIS A 31 -10.67 2.22 -13.31
N GLY A 32 -11.44 2.09 -12.26
CA GLY A 32 -11.82 0.79 -11.72
C GLY A 32 -10.70 0.07 -10.96
N ILE A 33 -9.70 0.80 -10.50
CA ILE A 33 -8.58 0.22 -9.76
C ILE A 33 -8.94 0.15 -8.28
N GLU A 34 -8.77 -1.05 -7.70
CA GLU A 34 -8.97 -1.24 -6.27
C GLU A 34 -7.86 -0.54 -5.50
N ILE A 35 -8.22 0.24 -4.49
CA ILE A 35 -7.25 0.95 -3.67
C ILE A 35 -7.18 0.27 -2.30
N VAL A 36 -5.98 -0.15 -1.94
CA VAL A 36 -5.68 -0.70 -0.61
C VAL A 36 -4.82 0.33 0.12
N SER A 37 -5.19 0.67 1.34
CA SER A 37 -4.47 1.70 2.08
C SER A 37 -4.54 1.46 3.57
N THR A 38 -3.85 2.28 4.32
CA THR A 38 -3.72 2.11 5.77
C THR A 38 -3.75 3.47 6.48
N GLY A 39 -4.10 3.44 7.75
CA GLY A 39 -3.94 4.54 8.68
C GLY A 39 -4.54 5.85 8.21
N GLY A 40 -3.77 6.93 8.35
CA GLY A 40 -4.22 8.26 7.99
C GLY A 40 -4.48 8.45 6.49
N THR A 41 -3.73 7.73 5.64
CA THR A 41 -3.98 7.78 4.21
C THR A 41 -5.36 7.21 3.87
N ALA A 42 -5.68 6.05 4.42
CA ALA A 42 -6.99 5.44 4.20
C ALA A 42 -8.11 6.35 4.70
N ARG A 43 -7.93 6.93 5.87
CA ARG A 43 -8.92 7.83 6.46
C ARG A 43 -9.18 9.04 5.56
N LEU A 44 -8.12 9.66 5.06
CA LEU A 44 -8.23 10.81 4.18
C LEU A 44 -9.00 10.46 2.91
N LEU A 45 -8.71 9.30 2.32
CA LEU A 45 -9.38 8.88 1.10
C LEU A 45 -10.86 8.60 1.34
N VAL A 46 -11.18 7.93 2.43
CA VAL A 46 -12.58 7.65 2.80
C VAL A 46 -13.33 8.96 3.04
N ASP A 47 -12.71 9.92 3.72
CA ASP A 47 -13.32 11.22 3.99
C ASP A 47 -13.59 12.01 2.70
N ASN A 48 -12.93 11.65 1.61
CA ASN A 48 -13.13 12.26 0.31
C ASN A 48 -13.97 11.38 -0.63
N ASN A 49 -14.75 10.45 -0.05
CA ASN A 49 -15.67 9.60 -0.78
C ASN A 49 -15.01 8.62 -1.75
N ILE A 50 -13.80 8.22 -1.46
CA ILE A 50 -13.08 7.22 -2.24
C ILE A 50 -13.20 5.88 -1.52
N GLU A 51 -13.62 4.84 -2.24
CA GLU A 51 -13.71 3.50 -1.69
C GLU A 51 -12.32 2.91 -1.50
N VAL A 52 -12.03 2.42 -0.30
CA VAL A 52 -10.71 1.92 0.07
C VAL A 52 -10.86 0.60 0.81
N THR A 53 -10.02 -0.37 0.46
CA THR A 53 -9.86 -1.59 1.23
C THR A 53 -8.76 -1.34 2.28
N GLN A 54 -9.08 -1.53 3.54
CA GLN A 54 -8.11 -1.35 4.61
C GLN A 54 -7.14 -2.53 4.65
N ILE A 55 -5.88 -2.27 4.99
CA ILE A 55 -4.87 -3.33 5.09
C ILE A 55 -5.30 -4.44 6.07
N ASP A 56 -5.89 -4.07 7.20
CA ASP A 56 -6.30 -5.05 8.20
C ASP A 56 -7.44 -5.97 7.72
N GLU A 57 -8.19 -5.56 6.71
CA GLU A 57 -9.17 -6.44 6.07
C GLU A 57 -8.48 -7.57 5.30
N ILE A 58 -7.27 -7.33 4.80
CA ILE A 58 -6.50 -8.32 4.06
C ILE A 58 -5.71 -9.21 5.01
N THR A 59 -5.03 -8.62 5.97
CA THR A 59 -4.19 -9.34 6.93
C THR A 59 -5.02 -10.01 8.01
N LYS A 60 -6.20 -9.46 8.29
CA LYS A 60 -7.07 -9.87 9.40
C LYS A 60 -6.36 -9.77 10.73
N PHE A 61 -5.44 -8.82 10.80
CA PHE A 61 -4.66 -8.55 11.99
C PHE A 61 -4.66 -7.04 12.22
N PRO A 62 -5.00 -6.57 13.43
CA PRO A 62 -5.08 -5.14 13.70
C PRO A 62 -3.71 -4.49 13.66
N GLU A 63 -3.69 -3.18 13.39
CA GLU A 63 -2.46 -2.42 13.49
C GLU A 63 -1.99 -2.40 14.94
N VAL A 64 -0.74 -2.78 15.15
CA VAL A 64 -0.13 -2.77 16.48
C VAL A 64 1.18 -2.00 16.43
N LEU A 65 1.71 -1.67 17.59
CA LEU A 65 2.96 -0.93 17.72
C LEU A 65 2.95 0.39 16.93
N GLY A 66 1.81 1.11 17.01
CA GLY A 66 1.67 2.38 16.32
C GLY A 66 1.60 2.26 14.82
N GLY A 67 1.10 1.14 14.31
CA GLY A 67 1.00 0.89 12.88
C GLY A 67 2.27 0.37 12.23
N ARG A 68 3.30 0.10 13.02
CA ARG A 68 4.59 -0.37 12.48
C ARG A 68 4.51 -1.78 11.92
N VAL A 69 3.53 -2.56 12.33
CA VAL A 69 3.40 -3.98 11.96
C VAL A 69 2.30 -4.20 10.93
N LYS A 70 1.59 -3.19 10.52
CA LYS A 70 0.39 -3.32 9.68
C LYS A 70 0.62 -3.98 8.33
N THR A 71 1.81 -3.88 7.76
CA THR A 71 2.13 -4.49 6.46
C THR A 71 3.08 -5.68 6.58
N LEU A 72 3.51 -6.03 7.78
CA LEU A 72 4.41 -7.17 8.00
C LEU A 72 3.60 -8.47 8.01
N HIS A 73 3.04 -8.81 6.86
CA HIS A 73 2.18 -9.98 6.71
C HIS A 73 2.44 -10.64 5.37
N PRO A 74 2.48 -11.98 5.30
CA PRO A 74 2.74 -12.67 4.04
C PRO A 74 1.79 -12.30 2.91
N ASN A 75 0.52 -12.03 3.19
CA ASN A 75 -0.44 -11.65 2.16
C ASN A 75 -0.09 -10.32 1.49
N ILE A 76 0.57 -9.42 2.23
CA ILE A 76 1.00 -8.15 1.67
C ILE A 76 2.34 -8.31 0.94
N TYR A 77 3.32 -8.91 1.60
CA TYR A 77 4.65 -9.08 1.01
C TYR A 77 4.62 -9.97 -0.23
N ALA A 78 3.89 -11.07 -0.19
CA ALA A 78 3.82 -11.93 -1.36
C ALA A 78 3.13 -11.23 -2.52
N GLY A 79 2.10 -10.43 -2.24
CA GLY A 79 1.43 -9.66 -3.28
C GLY A 79 2.33 -8.59 -3.91
N LEU A 80 3.28 -8.07 -3.14
CA LEU A 80 4.25 -7.07 -3.64
C LEU A 80 5.43 -7.72 -4.35
N LEU A 81 5.89 -8.88 -3.88
CA LEU A 81 7.14 -9.47 -4.31
C LEU A 81 6.99 -10.56 -5.36
N SER A 82 5.79 -10.99 -5.68
CA SER A 82 5.58 -12.01 -6.69
C SER A 82 6.07 -11.51 -8.05
N ARG A 83 6.71 -12.41 -8.78
CA ARG A 83 7.27 -12.08 -10.10
C ARG A 83 6.26 -12.41 -11.19
N LEU A 84 6.00 -11.45 -12.06
CA LEU A 84 4.95 -11.54 -13.08
C LEU A 84 5.06 -12.76 -13.99
N ASN A 85 6.28 -13.10 -14.38
CA ASN A 85 6.51 -14.15 -15.37
C ASN A 85 7.13 -15.41 -14.78
N ASN A 86 6.96 -15.60 -13.46
CA ASN A 86 7.50 -16.77 -12.77
C ASN A 86 6.37 -17.73 -12.42
N SER A 87 6.42 -18.93 -12.98
CA SER A 87 5.36 -19.92 -12.79
C SER A 87 5.26 -20.41 -11.35
N ASP A 88 6.38 -20.53 -10.66
CA ASP A 88 6.39 -20.97 -9.25
C ASP A 88 5.74 -19.94 -8.37
N ASP A 89 6.02 -18.66 -8.62
CA ASP A 89 5.39 -17.57 -7.87
C ASP A 89 3.88 -17.55 -8.11
N LYS A 90 3.45 -17.73 -9.34
CA LYS A 90 2.03 -17.75 -9.68
C LYS A 90 1.30 -18.92 -9.01
N GLU A 91 1.92 -20.08 -8.95
CA GLU A 91 1.35 -21.23 -8.26
C GLU A 91 1.22 -20.95 -6.77
N THR A 92 2.22 -20.36 -6.16
CA THR A 92 2.20 -20.00 -4.73
C THR A 92 1.11 -18.98 -4.44
N ILE A 93 1.02 -17.93 -5.24
CA ILE A 93 -0.02 -16.91 -5.10
C ILE A 93 -1.40 -17.54 -5.16
N LYS A 94 -1.61 -18.44 -6.10
CA LYS A 94 -2.88 -19.11 -6.28
C LYS A 94 -3.18 -20.06 -5.12
N GLU A 95 -2.19 -20.83 -4.68
CA GLU A 95 -2.32 -21.79 -3.58
C GLU A 95 -2.76 -21.12 -2.28
N PHE A 96 -2.16 -19.98 -1.96
CA PHE A 96 -2.46 -19.25 -0.73
C PHE A 96 -3.52 -18.17 -0.89
N ASN A 97 -4.12 -18.10 -2.08
CA ASN A 97 -5.17 -17.12 -2.39
C ASN A 97 -4.73 -15.67 -2.09
N ILE A 98 -3.52 -15.34 -2.53
CA ILE A 98 -2.94 -14.02 -2.33
C ILE A 98 -3.24 -13.16 -3.57
N GLU A 99 -3.69 -11.93 -3.35
CA GLU A 99 -3.91 -11.00 -4.44
C GLU A 99 -2.67 -10.13 -4.65
N GLU A 100 -2.26 -9.97 -5.90
CA GLU A 100 -1.09 -9.20 -6.25
C GLU A 100 -1.40 -7.70 -6.30
N PHE A 101 -0.38 -6.89 -6.05
CA PHE A 101 -0.45 -5.44 -6.23
C PHE A 101 0.23 -5.09 -7.56
N ASP A 102 -0.42 -4.26 -8.34
CA ASP A 102 0.08 -3.82 -9.64
C ASP A 102 0.73 -2.45 -9.58
N LEU A 103 0.41 -1.68 -8.54
CA LEU A 103 0.91 -0.32 -8.35
C LEU A 103 1.13 -0.09 -6.87
N VAL A 104 2.24 0.52 -6.53
CA VAL A 104 2.55 0.92 -5.17
C VAL A 104 2.85 2.41 -5.16
N VAL A 105 2.13 3.15 -4.33
CA VAL A 105 2.35 4.59 -4.17
C VAL A 105 2.78 4.84 -2.73
N VAL A 106 4.03 5.17 -2.56
CA VAL A 106 4.61 5.47 -1.24
C VAL A 106 5.52 6.68 -1.38
N ASN A 107 5.72 7.37 -0.27
CA ASN A 107 6.82 8.33 -0.20
C ASN A 107 7.61 8.08 1.07
N LEU A 108 8.86 8.47 1.04
CA LEU A 108 9.75 8.26 2.17
C LEU A 108 9.44 9.29 3.25
N TYR A 109 9.62 8.87 4.50
CA TYR A 109 9.61 9.83 5.59
C TYR A 109 10.71 10.85 5.34
N PRO A 110 10.45 12.15 5.62
CA PRO A 110 11.48 13.18 5.44
C PRO A 110 12.55 13.00 6.51
N PHE A 111 13.67 12.40 6.13
CA PHE A 111 14.75 12.04 7.05
C PHE A 111 15.19 13.22 7.91
N GLN A 112 15.37 14.39 7.30
CA GLN A 112 15.79 15.57 8.03
C GLN A 112 14.79 15.95 9.13
N LYS A 113 13.50 15.89 8.83
CA LYS A 113 12.46 16.21 9.80
C LYS A 113 12.42 15.20 10.95
N ILE A 114 12.63 13.94 10.63
CA ILE A 114 12.66 12.87 11.65
C ILE A 114 13.89 13.03 12.54
N VAL A 115 15.03 13.35 11.97
CA VAL A 115 16.27 13.59 12.73
C VAL A 115 16.08 14.75 13.69
N GLU A 116 15.48 15.85 13.26
CA GLU A 116 15.18 17.00 14.12
C GLU A 116 14.24 16.62 15.27
N THR A 117 13.24 15.77 14.98
CA THR A 117 12.28 15.33 15.98
C THR A 117 12.91 14.38 17.01
N THR A 118 13.84 13.52 16.59
CA THR A 118 14.44 12.52 17.46
C THR A 118 15.72 12.98 18.15
N GLU A 119 16.25 14.12 17.77
CA GLU A 119 17.48 14.65 18.37
C GLU A 119 17.35 14.83 19.88
N ASP A 120 16.24 15.39 20.34
CA ASP A 120 15.98 15.58 21.77
C ASP A 120 15.93 14.25 22.52
N VAL A 121 15.39 13.22 21.87
CA VAL A 121 15.32 11.88 22.47
C VAL A 121 16.71 11.26 22.55
N ALA A 122 17.53 11.46 21.55
CA ALA A 122 18.90 10.94 21.53
C ALA A 122 19.80 11.58 22.59
N GLU A 123 19.52 12.82 22.95
CA GLU A 123 20.27 13.55 23.96
C GLU A 123 19.88 13.18 25.39
N THR A 124 18.76 12.53 25.56
CA THR A 124 18.32 12.08 26.86
C THR A 124 18.81 10.67 27.14
#